data_709e7a79d9b1bd003bed3ad6ea7419cc
#
_entry.id   709e7a79d9b1bd003bed3ad6ea7419cc
#
_cell.length_a   1.000
_cell.length_b   1.000
_cell.length_c   1.000
_cell.angle_alpha   90.00
_cell.angle_beta   90.00
_cell.angle_gamma   90.00
#
_symmetry.space_group_name_H-M   'P 1'
#
loop_
_entity.id
_entity.type
_entity.pdbx_description
1 polymer ?
#
loop_
_entity_poly.entity_id
_entity_poly.type
_entity_poly.pdbx_seq_one_letter_code
_entity_poly.pdbx_strand_id
1 'polypeptide(L)'
;MEENMLFTPLDCRKIGYDFSIAGKVVILCASSLPENDRSVENQLYFCTGGFGSKPNPSGRAVFAVSLENGEQTRWNRSDIMGIAKPEILTDHARLQLSQIRPAGALDLKSLQPQYSGYCFLPDGRYTSGVWLCSQKEMQEFIEMQMDYQHRIMICDRNDFCVFEMQEGKLLYPTQEMLEAHQKEQEQNGGMEFKL
;
A
#
# COMPACT_ATOMS: atom_id res chain seq x y z
N MET A 1 -10.07 -33.28 7.77
CA MET A 1 -10.43 -32.21 6.82
C MET A 1 -10.39 -30.92 7.64
N GLU A 2 -9.36 -30.12 7.49
CA GLU A 2 -9.37 -28.77 8.03
C GLU A 2 -10.47 -28.03 7.27
N GLU A 3 -11.50 -27.57 8.00
CA GLU A 3 -12.44 -26.62 7.44
C GLU A 3 -11.62 -25.40 7.00
N ASN A 4 -11.56 -25.13 5.69
CA ASN A 4 -10.99 -23.90 5.17
C ASN A 4 -11.77 -22.74 5.81
N MET A 5 -11.23 -22.18 6.88
CA MET A 5 -11.82 -21.02 7.53
C MET A 5 -11.75 -19.86 6.53
N LEU A 6 -12.92 -19.38 6.10
CA LEU A 6 -13.02 -18.21 5.23
C LEU A 6 -13.06 -16.95 6.09
N PHE A 7 -12.59 -15.83 5.56
CA PHE A 7 -12.76 -14.55 6.21
C PHE A 7 -14.24 -14.18 6.35
N THR A 8 -14.54 -13.53 7.45
CA THR A 8 -15.87 -13.07 7.86
C THR A 8 -15.92 -11.55 7.97
N PRO A 9 -17.09 -10.92 8.14
CA PRO A 9 -17.18 -9.48 8.42
C PRO A 9 -16.41 -9.01 9.68
N LEU A 10 -16.02 -9.93 10.58
CA LEU A 10 -15.21 -9.60 11.76
C LEU A 10 -13.75 -9.34 11.42
N ASP A 11 -13.29 -9.84 10.27
CA ASP A 11 -11.89 -9.74 9.82
C ASP A 11 -11.63 -8.46 9.03
N CYS A 12 -12.65 -7.65 8.80
CA CYS A 12 -12.54 -6.40 8.04
C CYS A 12 -13.16 -5.20 8.76
N ARG A 13 -12.77 -4.02 8.31
CA ARG A 13 -13.46 -2.76 8.61
C ARG A 13 -14.56 -2.56 7.57
N LYS A 14 -15.77 -2.27 8.02
CA LYS A 14 -16.91 -1.99 7.14
C LYS A 14 -16.62 -0.75 6.27
N ILE A 15 -16.94 -0.83 4.99
CA ILE A 15 -16.75 0.28 4.04
C ILE A 15 -18.00 1.16 4.07
N GLY A 16 -17.83 2.43 4.47
CA GLY A 16 -18.83 3.47 4.26
C GLY A 16 -18.98 3.83 2.77
N TYR A 17 -20.14 4.38 2.40
CA TYR A 17 -20.40 4.79 1.03
C TYR A 17 -19.51 5.97 0.59
N ASP A 18 -19.14 6.82 1.54
CA ASP A 18 -18.30 7.99 1.42
C ASP A 18 -16.78 7.67 1.52
N PHE A 19 -16.41 6.41 1.61
CA PHE A 19 -15.03 5.98 1.82
C PHE A 19 -14.35 5.48 0.54
N SER A 20 -13.11 5.89 0.31
CA SER A 20 -12.25 5.34 -0.76
C SER A 20 -11.62 4.03 -0.30
N ILE A 21 -11.66 3.02 -1.18
CA ILE A 21 -10.94 1.75 -0.98
C ILE A 21 -9.70 1.64 -1.86
N ALA A 22 -9.44 2.62 -2.73
CA ALA A 22 -8.22 2.65 -3.51
C ALA A 22 -6.99 2.75 -2.59
N GLY A 23 -5.95 1.98 -2.89
CA GLY A 23 -4.75 1.90 -2.06
C GLY A 23 -4.91 1.09 -0.78
N LYS A 24 -6.00 0.30 -0.64
CA LYS A 24 -6.25 -0.54 0.54
C LYS A 24 -6.33 -2.03 0.18
N VAL A 25 -5.95 -2.87 1.14
CA VAL A 25 -6.23 -4.31 1.04
C VAL A 25 -7.69 -4.55 1.37
N VAL A 26 -8.39 -5.27 0.51
CA VAL A 26 -9.81 -5.58 0.64
C VAL A 26 -10.03 -7.08 0.73
N ILE A 27 -11.12 -7.49 1.38
CA ILE A 27 -11.56 -8.87 1.47
C ILE A 27 -12.76 -9.06 0.54
N LEU A 28 -12.70 -10.05 -0.34
CA LEU A 28 -13.85 -10.46 -1.15
C LEU A 28 -14.82 -11.32 -0.36
N CYS A 29 -16.12 -11.18 -0.67
CA CYS A 29 -17.12 -12.14 -0.24
C CYS A 29 -16.80 -13.51 -0.82
N ALA A 30 -16.77 -14.55 0.00
CA ALA A 30 -16.50 -15.91 -0.46
C ALA A 30 -17.48 -16.38 -1.56
N SER A 31 -18.73 -15.90 -1.55
CA SER A 31 -19.73 -16.17 -2.58
C SER A 31 -19.39 -15.60 -3.96
N SER A 32 -18.49 -14.62 -4.04
CA SER A 32 -18.03 -14.02 -5.30
C SER A 32 -16.89 -14.83 -5.96
N LEU A 33 -16.28 -15.76 -5.21
CA LEU A 33 -15.25 -16.66 -5.71
C LEU A 33 -15.85 -17.97 -6.22
N PRO A 34 -15.26 -18.58 -7.28
CA PRO A 34 -15.58 -19.95 -7.67
C PRO A 34 -15.46 -20.91 -6.47
N GLU A 35 -16.29 -21.93 -6.42
CA GLU A 35 -16.39 -22.81 -5.26
C GLU A 35 -15.05 -23.49 -4.92
N ASN A 36 -14.29 -23.87 -5.94
CA ASN A 36 -12.99 -24.53 -5.78
C ASN A 36 -11.86 -23.57 -5.35
N ASP A 37 -12.08 -22.25 -5.48
CA ASP A 37 -11.08 -21.22 -5.18
C ASP A 37 -11.38 -20.50 -3.84
N ARG A 38 -12.36 -20.99 -3.09
CA ARG A 38 -12.73 -20.38 -1.79
C ARG A 38 -11.72 -20.75 -0.72
N SER A 39 -10.80 -19.84 -0.47
CA SER A 39 -9.83 -19.92 0.63
C SER A 39 -9.56 -18.50 1.17
N VAL A 40 -8.97 -18.38 2.35
CA VAL A 40 -8.58 -17.08 2.93
C VAL A 40 -7.57 -16.35 2.05
N GLU A 41 -6.65 -17.08 1.44
CA GLU A 41 -5.62 -16.51 0.56
C GLU A 41 -6.26 -15.86 -0.66
N ASN A 42 -7.22 -16.54 -1.29
CA ASN A 42 -7.92 -16.07 -2.48
C ASN A 42 -8.96 -14.96 -2.20
N GLN A 43 -9.22 -14.64 -0.94
CA GLN A 43 -10.10 -13.52 -0.57
C GLN A 43 -9.35 -12.18 -0.46
N LEU A 44 -8.01 -12.15 -0.43
CA LEU A 44 -7.21 -10.94 -0.20
C LEU A 44 -6.78 -10.29 -1.51
N TYR A 45 -7.16 -9.03 -1.69
CA TYR A 45 -6.83 -8.24 -2.88
C TYR A 45 -6.39 -6.84 -2.50
N PHE A 46 -5.39 -6.29 -3.21
CA PHE A 46 -5.04 -4.89 -3.13
C PHE A 46 -5.80 -4.09 -4.19
N CYS A 47 -6.61 -3.11 -3.75
CA CYS A 47 -7.40 -2.28 -4.65
C CYS A 47 -6.55 -1.18 -5.30
N THR A 48 -6.36 -1.25 -6.60
CA THR A 48 -5.56 -0.28 -7.38
C THR A 48 -6.40 0.89 -7.91
N GLY A 49 -7.74 0.79 -7.95
CA GLY A 49 -8.58 1.86 -8.42
C GLY A 49 -9.92 1.41 -9.02
N GLY A 50 -10.44 2.23 -9.92
CA GLY A 50 -11.73 2.03 -10.59
C GLY A 50 -12.84 2.94 -10.06
N PHE A 51 -13.95 3.05 -10.80
CA PHE A 51 -15.09 3.91 -10.41
C PHE A 51 -15.77 3.42 -9.12
N GLY A 52 -15.75 2.10 -8.85
CA GLY A 52 -16.29 1.51 -7.64
C GLY A 52 -15.42 1.71 -6.40
N SER A 53 -14.15 2.08 -6.55
CA SER A 53 -13.23 2.28 -5.43
C SER A 53 -13.33 3.68 -4.79
N LYS A 54 -13.93 4.64 -5.48
CA LYS A 54 -14.03 6.04 -5.05
C LYS A 54 -15.09 6.25 -3.96
N PRO A 55 -15.00 7.34 -3.20
CA PRO A 55 -16.11 7.81 -2.38
C PRO A 55 -17.35 8.11 -3.26
N ASN A 56 -18.54 7.80 -2.77
CA ASN A 56 -19.80 7.99 -3.50
C ASN A 56 -19.70 7.46 -4.94
N PRO A 57 -19.45 6.16 -5.11
CA PRO A 57 -19.02 5.62 -6.39
C PRO A 57 -20.08 5.79 -7.48
N SER A 58 -19.67 6.35 -8.62
CA SER A 58 -20.51 6.51 -9.81
C SER A 58 -20.58 5.24 -10.67
N GLY A 59 -19.81 4.22 -10.33
CA GLY A 59 -19.77 2.93 -11.02
C GLY A 59 -19.43 1.79 -10.08
N ARG A 60 -19.50 0.55 -10.57
CA ARG A 60 -19.32 -0.66 -9.75
C ARG A 60 -17.90 -1.25 -9.84
N ALA A 61 -17.17 -0.98 -10.93
CA ALA A 61 -15.90 -1.62 -11.22
C ALA A 61 -14.80 -1.21 -10.22
N VAL A 62 -14.16 -2.21 -9.64
CA VAL A 62 -12.97 -2.10 -8.78
C VAL A 62 -11.86 -2.91 -9.45
N PHE A 63 -10.73 -2.28 -9.72
CA PHE A 63 -9.52 -2.95 -10.18
C PHE A 63 -8.67 -3.31 -8.98
N ALA A 64 -8.18 -4.53 -8.96
CA ALA A 64 -7.43 -5.06 -7.84
C ALA A 64 -6.37 -6.07 -8.27
N VAL A 65 -5.38 -6.29 -7.40
CA VAL A 65 -4.33 -7.30 -7.55
C VAL A 65 -4.52 -8.35 -6.46
N SER A 66 -4.57 -9.61 -6.85
CA SER A 66 -4.60 -10.74 -5.92
C SER A 66 -3.33 -10.77 -5.07
N LEU A 67 -3.45 -10.90 -3.75
CA LEU A 67 -2.30 -11.06 -2.86
C LEU A 67 -1.85 -12.53 -2.74
N GLU A 68 -2.57 -13.46 -3.38
CA GLU A 68 -2.13 -14.84 -3.49
C GLU A 68 -1.15 -15.04 -4.66
N ASN A 69 -1.46 -14.50 -5.84
CA ASN A 69 -0.72 -14.81 -7.06
C ASN A 69 -0.26 -13.59 -7.88
N GLY A 70 -0.60 -12.37 -7.45
CA GLY A 70 -0.23 -11.12 -8.13
C GLY A 70 -1.06 -10.81 -9.38
N GLU A 71 -2.10 -11.59 -9.70
CA GLU A 71 -2.93 -11.36 -10.89
C GLU A 71 -3.80 -10.11 -10.75
N GLN A 72 -3.87 -9.34 -11.85
CA GLN A 72 -4.77 -8.20 -11.96
C GLN A 72 -6.18 -8.67 -12.28
N THR A 73 -7.15 -8.20 -11.51
CA THR A 73 -8.55 -8.61 -11.60
C THR A 73 -9.48 -7.41 -11.59
N ARG A 74 -10.74 -7.67 -11.94
CA ARG A 74 -11.82 -6.70 -11.88
C ARG A 74 -13.01 -7.28 -11.11
N TRP A 75 -13.39 -6.61 -10.03
CA TRP A 75 -14.53 -6.98 -9.19
C TRP A 75 -15.61 -5.89 -9.21
N ASN A 76 -16.79 -6.21 -8.72
CA ASN A 76 -17.78 -5.19 -8.39
C ASN A 76 -17.58 -4.75 -6.92
N ARG A 77 -17.91 -3.52 -6.61
CA ARG A 77 -17.86 -3.06 -5.20
C ARG A 77 -18.74 -3.91 -4.27
N SER A 78 -19.84 -4.47 -4.76
CA SER A 78 -20.71 -5.39 -4.02
C SER A 78 -20.05 -6.73 -3.67
N ASP A 79 -19.00 -7.12 -4.36
CA ASP A 79 -18.26 -8.35 -4.12
C ASP A 79 -17.26 -8.18 -2.96
N ILE A 80 -17.03 -6.94 -2.53
CA ILE A 80 -16.08 -6.60 -1.48
C ILE A 80 -16.78 -6.55 -0.14
N MET A 81 -16.33 -7.40 0.79
CA MET A 81 -16.84 -7.48 2.16
C MET A 81 -16.41 -6.27 3.00
N GLY A 82 -15.14 -5.87 2.89
CA GLY A 82 -14.56 -4.77 3.66
C GLY A 82 -13.07 -4.56 3.42
N ILE A 83 -12.49 -3.61 4.14
CA ILE A 83 -11.04 -3.37 4.18
C ILE A 83 -10.42 -4.32 5.20
N ALA A 84 -9.44 -5.10 4.78
CA ALA A 84 -8.74 -6.05 5.62
C ALA A 84 -8.10 -5.36 6.83
N LYS A 85 -8.26 -5.95 8.01
CA LYS A 85 -7.50 -5.53 9.18
C LYS A 85 -6.03 -5.99 9.03
N PRO A 86 -5.05 -5.17 9.45
CA PRO A 86 -3.63 -5.49 9.25
C PRO A 86 -3.21 -6.82 9.87
N GLU A 87 -3.79 -7.19 11.00
CA GLU A 87 -3.45 -8.38 11.76
C GLU A 87 -3.80 -9.70 11.08
N ILE A 88 -4.71 -9.70 10.10
CA ILE A 88 -5.10 -10.92 9.39
C ILE A 88 -4.22 -11.26 8.19
N LEU A 89 -3.37 -10.32 7.75
CA LEU A 89 -2.51 -10.56 6.60
C LEU A 89 -1.43 -11.58 6.94
N THR A 90 -1.37 -12.64 6.12
CA THR A 90 -0.29 -13.62 6.18
C THR A 90 1.05 -13.01 5.73
N ASP A 91 2.16 -13.64 6.07
CA ASP A 91 3.48 -13.26 5.57
C ASP A 91 3.53 -13.26 4.04
N HIS A 92 2.90 -14.25 3.40
CA HIS A 92 2.79 -14.34 1.94
C HIS A 92 2.07 -13.10 1.36
N ALA A 93 0.90 -12.75 1.89
CA ALA A 93 0.15 -11.58 1.45
C ALA A 93 0.94 -10.27 1.65
N ARG A 94 1.69 -10.14 2.74
CA ARG A 94 2.57 -8.97 2.99
C ARG A 94 3.71 -8.89 1.98
N LEU A 95 4.34 -10.02 1.67
CA LEU A 95 5.41 -10.08 0.67
C LEU A 95 4.88 -9.76 -0.73
N GLN A 96 3.70 -10.27 -1.11
CA GLN A 96 3.06 -9.91 -2.38
C GLN A 96 2.70 -8.42 -2.44
N LEU A 97 2.11 -7.88 -1.38
CA LEU A 97 1.78 -6.45 -1.28
C LEU A 97 3.01 -5.57 -1.46
N SER A 98 4.17 -5.97 -0.92
CA SER A 98 5.43 -5.24 -1.01
C SER A 98 5.95 -5.07 -2.45
N GLN A 99 5.49 -5.90 -3.38
CA GLN A 99 5.89 -5.87 -4.80
C GLN A 99 4.98 -4.99 -5.66
N ILE A 100 3.87 -4.49 -5.11
CA ILE A 100 2.92 -3.68 -5.86
C ILE A 100 3.44 -2.25 -5.96
N ARG A 101 3.59 -1.76 -7.19
CA ARG A 101 3.93 -0.37 -7.46
C ARG A 101 2.69 0.52 -7.34
N PRO A 102 2.85 1.80 -6.93
CA PRO A 102 1.76 2.76 -6.92
C PRO A 102 1.07 2.91 -8.28
N ALA A 103 -0.24 3.08 -8.29
CA ALA A 103 -1.05 3.12 -9.53
C ALA A 103 -0.83 4.35 -10.41
N GLY A 104 -0.11 5.34 -9.99
CA GLY A 104 0.28 6.51 -10.78
C GLY A 104 1.70 6.46 -11.33
N ALA A 105 2.39 5.35 -11.09
CA ALA A 105 3.81 5.17 -11.33
C ALA A 105 4.25 5.09 -12.80
N LEU A 106 3.31 5.16 -13.73
CA LEU A 106 3.63 5.05 -15.16
C LEU A 106 3.78 6.43 -15.82
N ASP A 107 4.73 7.24 -15.37
CA ASP A 107 5.33 8.18 -16.31
C ASP A 107 6.33 7.40 -17.19
N LEU A 108 5.83 6.88 -18.28
CA LEU A 108 6.61 6.15 -19.29
C LEU A 108 7.72 7.00 -19.94
N LYS A 109 7.79 8.30 -19.62
CA LYS A 109 8.79 9.23 -20.16
C LYS A 109 10.01 9.41 -19.26
N SER A 110 9.89 9.02 -17.99
CA SER A 110 10.97 9.13 -17.00
C SER A 110 11.30 7.76 -16.42
N LEU A 111 11.87 6.88 -17.24
CA LEU A 111 12.19 5.50 -16.89
C LEU A 111 13.41 5.34 -15.97
N GLN A 112 13.90 6.40 -15.33
CA GLN A 112 15.03 6.28 -14.41
C GLN A 112 14.53 6.20 -12.96
N PRO A 113 14.70 5.05 -12.29
CA PRO A 113 14.40 4.93 -10.88
C PRO A 113 15.20 5.97 -10.08
N GLN A 114 14.52 6.65 -9.16
CA GLN A 114 15.13 7.60 -8.24
C GLN A 114 15.33 6.96 -6.88
N TYR A 115 14.43 6.02 -6.54
CA TYR A 115 14.39 5.36 -5.24
C TYR A 115 14.10 3.86 -5.42
N SER A 116 14.40 3.11 -4.37
CA SER A 116 13.98 1.73 -4.19
C SER A 116 13.27 1.57 -2.86
N GLY A 117 12.08 0.95 -2.88
CA GLY A 117 11.27 0.70 -1.68
C GLY A 117 11.35 -0.75 -1.26
N TYR A 118 11.57 -1.00 0.02
CA TYR A 118 11.68 -2.32 0.64
C TYR A 118 10.71 -2.42 1.81
N CYS A 119 10.08 -3.59 1.94
CA CYS A 119 9.25 -3.91 3.11
C CYS A 119 9.77 -5.20 3.73
N PHE A 120 9.83 -5.23 5.06
CA PHE A 120 10.37 -6.35 5.82
C PHE A 120 9.31 -6.95 6.73
N LEU A 121 9.33 -8.27 6.84
CA LEU A 121 8.59 -9.02 7.86
C LEU A 121 9.27 -8.91 9.23
N PRO A 122 8.58 -9.28 10.34
CA PRO A 122 9.16 -9.24 11.69
C PRO A 122 10.44 -10.06 11.84
N ASP A 123 10.62 -11.12 11.08
CA ASP A 123 11.82 -11.97 11.07
C ASP A 123 12.93 -11.45 10.13
N GLY A 124 12.74 -10.29 9.50
CA GLY A 124 13.68 -9.66 8.61
C GLY A 124 13.62 -10.15 7.15
N ARG A 125 12.77 -11.12 6.82
CA ARG A 125 12.57 -11.52 5.41
C ARG A 125 11.96 -10.39 4.60
N TYR A 126 12.39 -10.27 3.34
CA TYR A 126 11.87 -9.32 2.36
C TYR A 126 12.00 -9.91 0.95
N THR A 127 11.35 -9.28 -0.02
CA THR A 127 11.50 -9.58 -1.44
C THR A 127 12.44 -8.56 -2.11
N SER A 128 12.60 -8.65 -3.43
CA SER A 128 13.31 -7.60 -4.18
C SER A 128 12.61 -6.25 -4.01
N GLY A 129 13.40 -5.17 -3.94
CA GLY A 129 12.87 -3.82 -3.84
C GLY A 129 12.03 -3.40 -5.06
N VAL A 130 11.11 -2.48 -4.86
CA VAL A 130 10.28 -1.87 -5.90
C VAL A 130 10.93 -0.57 -6.36
N TRP A 131 11.13 -0.43 -7.67
CA TRP A 131 11.65 0.82 -8.25
C TRP A 131 10.59 1.91 -8.25
N LEU A 132 10.98 3.10 -7.77
CA LEU A 132 10.14 4.29 -7.66
C LEU A 132 10.81 5.45 -8.42
N CYS A 133 10.08 6.09 -9.33
CA CYS A 133 10.64 7.05 -10.27
C CYS A 133 10.49 8.51 -9.83
N SER A 134 9.75 8.78 -8.76
CA SER A 134 9.52 10.13 -8.24
C SER A 134 9.27 10.14 -6.74
N GLN A 135 9.42 11.33 -6.13
CA GLN A 135 9.05 11.54 -4.73
C GLN A 135 7.56 11.25 -4.48
N LYS A 136 6.70 11.52 -5.45
CA LYS A 136 5.27 11.20 -5.36
C LYS A 136 5.04 9.70 -5.28
N GLU A 137 5.69 8.90 -6.14
CA GLU A 137 5.60 7.44 -6.08
C GLU A 137 6.16 6.89 -4.75
N MET A 138 7.23 7.49 -4.24
CA MET A 138 7.78 7.14 -2.92
C MET A 138 6.73 7.36 -1.83
N GLN A 139 6.06 8.50 -1.82
CA GLN A 139 5.00 8.81 -0.88
C GLN A 139 3.82 7.84 -0.99
N GLU A 140 3.32 7.62 -2.21
CA GLU A 140 2.23 6.67 -2.47
C GLU A 140 2.60 5.24 -2.03
N PHE A 141 3.86 4.82 -2.27
CA PHE A 141 4.34 3.51 -1.80
C PHE A 141 4.31 3.40 -0.27
N ILE A 142 4.82 4.42 0.44
CA ILE A 142 4.79 4.44 1.90
C ILE A 142 3.33 4.35 2.41
N GLU A 143 2.41 5.15 1.86
CA GLU A 143 0.99 5.16 2.23
C GLU A 143 0.29 3.82 1.99
N MET A 144 0.67 3.10 0.92
CA MET A 144 0.15 1.77 0.61
C MET A 144 0.59 0.71 1.62
N GLN A 145 1.82 0.84 2.12
CA GLN A 145 2.50 -0.20 2.91
C GLN A 145 2.38 0.01 4.42
N MET A 146 2.27 1.27 4.88
CA MET A 146 2.44 1.64 6.28
C MET A 146 1.48 0.97 7.26
N ASP A 147 0.25 0.64 6.81
CA ASP A 147 -0.74 -0.04 7.64
C ASP A 147 -0.48 -1.55 7.77
N TYR A 148 0.32 -2.15 6.87
CA TYR A 148 0.40 -3.59 6.70
C TYR A 148 1.78 -4.19 6.95
N GLN A 149 2.85 -3.40 6.82
CA GLN A 149 4.23 -3.88 6.93
C GLN A 149 4.82 -3.64 8.30
N HIS A 150 5.69 -4.55 8.72
CA HIS A 150 6.43 -4.40 9.98
C HIS A 150 7.46 -3.26 9.87
N ARG A 151 8.21 -3.20 8.77
CA ARG A 151 9.22 -2.17 8.50
C ARG A 151 9.22 -1.81 7.03
N ILE A 152 9.35 -0.51 6.74
CA ILE A 152 9.50 0.06 5.40
C ILE A 152 10.81 0.82 5.36
N MET A 153 11.59 0.60 4.30
CA MET A 153 12.82 1.35 4.04
C MET A 153 12.82 1.83 2.59
N ILE A 154 13.19 3.08 2.38
CA ILE A 154 13.40 3.65 1.05
C ILE A 154 14.86 4.06 0.94
N CYS A 155 15.51 3.65 -0.13
CA CYS A 155 16.85 4.06 -0.48
C CYS A 155 16.85 4.96 -1.73
N ASP A 156 17.82 5.85 -1.83
CA ASP A 156 18.09 6.64 -3.03
C ASP A 156 18.88 5.82 -4.07
N ARG A 157 19.29 6.48 -5.17
CA ARG A 157 20.08 5.86 -6.27
C ARG A 157 21.46 5.35 -5.86
N ASN A 158 21.98 5.80 -4.72
CA ASN A 158 23.29 5.43 -4.20
C ASN A 158 23.17 4.43 -3.05
N ASP A 159 21.97 3.83 -2.87
CA ASP A 159 21.62 2.91 -1.80
C ASP A 159 21.71 3.52 -0.38
N PHE A 160 21.65 4.87 -0.26
CA PHE A 160 21.51 5.52 1.03
C PHE A 160 20.04 5.51 1.46
N CYS A 161 19.80 5.11 2.70
CA CYS A 161 18.47 5.19 3.30
C CYS A 161 18.02 6.66 3.40
N VAL A 162 16.88 6.98 2.79
CA VAL A 162 16.24 8.32 2.84
C VAL A 162 14.96 8.33 3.65
N PHE A 163 14.39 7.15 3.91
CA PHE A 163 13.21 6.98 4.75
C PHE A 163 13.23 5.60 5.40
N GLU A 164 12.90 5.54 6.68
CA GLU A 164 12.72 4.30 7.40
C GLU A 164 11.62 4.44 8.45
N MET A 165 10.70 3.47 8.47
CA MET A 165 9.63 3.35 9.44
C MET A 165 9.51 1.91 9.92
N GLN A 166 9.27 1.71 11.22
CA GLN A 166 9.01 0.40 11.80
C GLN A 166 7.83 0.47 12.75
N GLU A 167 6.88 -0.45 12.61
CA GLU A 167 5.66 -0.53 13.43
C GLU A 167 4.91 0.82 13.52
N GLY A 168 4.81 1.53 12.39
CA GLY A 168 4.17 2.83 12.31
C GLY A 168 4.97 3.99 12.91
N LYS A 169 6.20 3.76 13.39
CA LYS A 169 7.08 4.80 13.94
C LYS A 169 8.16 5.18 12.95
N LEU A 170 8.30 6.48 12.67
CA LEU A 170 9.37 7.01 11.84
C LEU A 170 10.71 6.84 12.58
N LEU A 171 11.68 6.19 11.91
CA LEU A 171 13.04 6.02 12.41
C LEU A 171 14.03 6.95 11.70
N TYR A 172 13.80 7.21 10.40
CA TYR A 172 14.63 8.11 9.60
C TYR A 172 13.76 8.82 8.54
N PRO A 173 13.94 10.15 8.31
CA PRO A 173 14.79 11.07 9.10
C PRO A 173 14.33 11.17 10.56
N THR A 174 15.26 11.43 11.47
CA THR A 174 14.90 11.60 12.89
C THR A 174 14.11 12.89 13.09
N GLN A 175 13.36 12.98 14.20
CA GLN A 175 12.59 14.16 14.53
C GLN A 175 13.48 15.43 14.59
N GLU A 176 14.69 15.30 15.15
CA GLU A 176 15.67 16.38 15.22
C GLU A 176 16.11 16.88 13.84
N MET A 177 16.30 15.96 12.87
CA MET A 177 16.66 16.29 11.49
C MET A 177 15.53 17.04 10.79
N LEU A 178 14.26 16.64 11.00
CA LEU A 178 13.09 17.32 10.43
C LEU A 178 12.97 18.75 10.99
N GLU A 179 13.13 18.92 12.31
CA GLU A 179 13.08 20.22 12.96
C GLU A 179 14.23 21.15 12.53
N ALA A 180 15.45 20.59 12.34
CA ALA A 180 16.58 21.35 11.82
C ALA A 180 16.31 21.85 10.40
N HIS A 181 15.78 20.99 9.53
CA HIS A 181 15.44 21.34 8.15
C HIS A 181 14.33 22.41 8.06
N GLN A 182 13.31 22.33 8.93
CA GLN A 182 12.26 23.34 9.01
C GLN A 182 12.83 24.71 9.41
N LYS A 183 13.71 24.76 10.42
CA LYS A 183 14.36 26.01 10.85
C LYS A 183 15.23 26.63 9.77
N GLU A 184 15.94 25.81 8.99
CA GLU A 184 16.73 26.30 7.84
C GLU A 184 15.85 26.89 6.75
N GLN A 185 14.69 26.27 6.44
CA GLN A 185 13.74 26.81 5.48
C GLN A 185 13.11 28.11 5.94
N GLU A 186 12.74 28.25 7.21
CA GLU A 186 12.21 29.47 7.78
C GLU A 186 13.24 30.61 7.74
N GLN A 187 14.53 30.32 8.00
CA GLN A 187 15.61 31.31 7.93
C GLN A 187 15.91 31.75 6.50
N ASN A 188 15.86 30.81 5.53
CA ASN A 188 16.10 31.12 4.11
C ASN A 188 14.90 31.78 3.42
N GLY A 189 13.66 31.48 3.84
CA GLY A 189 12.44 32.11 3.35
C GLY A 189 12.22 33.55 3.86
N GLY A 190 12.95 33.99 4.89
CA GLY A 190 12.90 35.36 5.43
C GLY A 190 13.75 36.39 4.67
N MET A 191 14.46 36.00 3.61
CA MET A 191 15.38 36.87 2.86
C MET A 191 14.88 37.31 1.48
N GLU A 192 13.68 36.97 1.06
CA GLU A 192 13.03 37.54 -0.13
C GLU A 192 11.81 38.36 0.27
N PHE A 193 11.98 39.64 0.45
CA PHE A 193 11.10 40.75 0.09
C PHE A 193 11.55 42.03 0.80
N LYS A 194 12.59 42.65 0.24
CA LYS A 194 12.82 44.10 0.31
C LYS A 194 13.41 44.56 -0.99
N LEU A 195 12.55 44.92 -1.90
CA LEU A 195 12.75 45.96 -2.94
C LEU A 195 11.44 46.70 -3.09
#